data_862d85e54d52348d2d1598dd12328392
#
_entry.id   862d85e54d52348d2d1598dd12328392
#
_cell.length_a   1.000
_cell.length_b   1.000
_cell.length_c   1.000
_cell.angle_alpha   90.00
_cell.angle_beta   90.00
_cell.angle_gamma   90.00
#
_symmetry.space_group_name_H-M   'P 1'
#
loop_
_entity.id
_entity.type
_entity.pdbx_description
1 polymer ?
#
loop_
_entity_poly.entity_id
_entity_poly.type
_entity_poly.pdbx_seq_one_letter_code
_entity_poly.pdbx_strand_id
1 'polypeptide(L)' 'MAKASSPKPVDELAYEAAFAELQEIVNLLEGEPASLDQAMALFERGQALAKRCTQLLDKAELKVKRLSGADLAEPEGD' A
#
# COMPACT_ATOMS: atom_id res chain seq x y z
N MET A 1 15.50 11.62 -11.20
CA MET A 1 15.35 11.24 -10.92
C MET A 1 14.99 10.46 -10.55
N ALA A 2 14.93 10.12 -10.68
CA ALA A 2 14.46 9.40 -10.49
C ALA A 2 14.19 8.99 -9.66
N LYS A 3 14.00 9.13 -9.25
CA LYS A 3 13.76 8.79 -8.55
C LYS A 3 13.21 8.14 -8.07
N ALA A 4 13.05 8.55 -8.37
CA ALA A 4 12.01 7.97 -7.87
C ALA A 4 12.04 6.67 -7.50
N SER A 5 12.63 6.17 -7.99
CA SER A 5 12.66 4.87 -7.68
C SER A 5 13.52 4.57 -6.56
N SER A 6 13.99 5.50 -5.92
CA SER A 6 14.72 5.17 -4.87
C SER A 6 13.87 4.72 -3.82
N PRO A 7 13.87 3.56 -3.56
CA PRO A 7 12.85 3.04 -2.77
C PRO A 7 13.14 3.20 -1.33
N LYS A 8 12.27 3.85 -0.69
CA LYS A 8 12.23 3.76 0.73
C LYS A 8 11.70 2.41 1.12
N PRO A 9 12.04 1.93 2.30
CA PRO A 9 11.37 0.75 2.80
C PRO A 9 9.87 0.96 2.82
N VAL A 10 9.15 -0.07 2.48
CA VAL A 10 7.69 0.04 2.40
C VAL A 10 7.11 0.53 3.71
N ASP A 11 7.68 0.11 4.83
CA ASP A 11 7.18 0.49 6.14
C ASP A 11 7.22 1.99 6.39
N GLU A 12 8.03 2.69 5.63
CA GLU A 12 8.18 4.12 5.84
C GLU A 12 7.33 4.96 4.91
N LEU A 13 6.60 4.32 4.01
CA LEU A 13 5.83 5.07 3.05
C LEU A 13 4.50 5.52 3.62
N ALA A 14 4.12 6.75 3.32
CA ALA A 14 2.78 7.20 3.58
C ALA A 14 1.84 6.52 2.60
N TYR A 15 0.55 6.56 2.91
CA TYR A 15 -0.43 5.86 2.09
C TYR A 15 -0.37 6.31 0.63
N GLU A 16 -0.32 7.61 0.39
CA GLU A 16 -0.36 8.11 -0.97
C GLU A 16 0.85 7.65 -1.76
N ALA A 17 2.02 7.66 -1.12
CA ALA A 17 3.22 7.22 -1.81
C ALA A 17 3.18 5.71 -2.07
N ALA A 18 2.71 4.95 -1.09
CA ALA A 18 2.62 3.52 -1.27
C ALA A 18 1.62 3.16 -2.36
N PHE A 19 0.49 3.85 -2.37
CA PHE A 19 -0.54 3.57 -3.36
C PHE A 19 -0.06 3.93 -4.76
N ALA A 20 0.61 5.07 -4.88
CA ALA A 20 1.12 5.49 -6.18
C ALA A 20 2.14 4.50 -6.72
N GLU A 21 3.01 4.03 -5.86
CA GLU A 21 4.00 3.05 -6.30
C GLU A 21 3.34 1.74 -6.67
N LEU A 22 2.32 1.34 -5.91
CA LEU A 22 1.61 0.11 -6.23
C LEU A 22 0.96 0.20 -7.60
N GLN A 23 0.34 1.34 -7.91
CA GLN A 23 -0.26 1.50 -9.21
C GLN A 23 0.77 1.44 -10.32
N GLU A 24 1.93 2.02 -10.08
CA GLU A 24 2.98 1.96 -11.06
C GLU A 24 3.43 0.53 -11.30
N ILE A 25 3.55 -0.26 -10.24
CA ILE A 25 3.93 -1.64 -10.37
C ILE A 25 2.88 -2.43 -11.13
N VAL A 26 1.61 -2.19 -10.87
CA VAL A 26 0.55 -2.87 -11.60
C VAL A 26 0.65 -2.55 -13.09
N ASN A 27 0.88 -1.29 -13.42
CA ASN A 27 1.04 -0.90 -14.80
C ASN A 27 2.22 -1.61 -15.46
N LEU A 28 3.31 -1.71 -14.74
CA LEU A 28 4.49 -2.38 -15.28
C LEU A 28 4.24 -3.86 -15.48
N LEU A 29 3.51 -4.49 -14.57
CA LEU A 29 3.21 -5.91 -14.71
C LEU A 29 2.21 -6.17 -15.81
N GLU A 30 1.28 -5.25 -16.03
CA GLU A 30 0.32 -5.40 -17.11
C GLU A 30 0.97 -5.17 -18.47
N GLY A 31 2.08 -4.48 -18.49
CA GLY A 31 2.81 -4.29 -19.72
C GLY A 31 3.64 -5.54 -20.00
N GLU A 32 4.86 -5.31 -20.39
CA GLU A 32 5.74 -6.43 -20.68
C GLU A 32 7.02 -6.28 -19.88
N PRO A 33 7.06 -6.89 -18.71
CA PRO A 33 8.27 -6.82 -17.92
C PRO A 33 9.44 -7.39 -18.72
N ALA A 34 10.62 -6.86 -18.45
CA ALA A 34 11.77 -7.25 -19.23
C ALA A 34 12.15 -8.70 -18.99
N SER A 35 11.87 -9.22 -17.81
CA SER A 35 12.26 -10.59 -17.52
C SER A 35 11.36 -11.13 -16.43
N LEU A 36 11.40 -12.43 -16.27
CA LEU A 36 10.65 -13.06 -15.17
C LEU A 36 11.17 -12.59 -13.83
N ASP A 37 12.48 -12.47 -13.71
CA ASP A 37 13.04 -12.00 -12.45
C ASP A 37 12.53 -10.62 -12.11
N GLN A 38 12.44 -9.75 -13.09
CA GLN A 38 11.92 -8.42 -12.86
C GLN A 38 10.46 -8.48 -12.48
N ALA A 39 9.69 -9.30 -13.15
CA ALA A 39 8.27 -9.43 -12.83
C ALA A 39 8.08 -9.92 -11.41
N MET A 40 8.89 -10.88 -10.98
CA MET A 40 8.75 -11.40 -9.63
C MET A 40 9.15 -10.37 -8.59
N ALA A 41 10.19 -9.60 -8.86
CA ALA A 41 10.58 -8.55 -7.93
C ALA A 41 9.49 -7.50 -7.80
N LEU A 42 8.89 -7.14 -8.92
CA LEU A 42 7.80 -6.17 -8.90
C LEU A 42 6.60 -6.72 -8.14
N PHE A 43 6.30 -7.98 -8.35
CA PHE A 43 5.18 -8.61 -7.67
C PHE A 43 5.39 -8.62 -6.16
N GLU A 44 6.59 -8.97 -5.72
CA GLU A 44 6.89 -8.99 -4.31
C GLU A 44 6.79 -7.61 -3.69
N ARG A 45 7.33 -6.63 -4.39
CA ARG A 45 7.23 -5.26 -3.91
C ARG A 45 5.78 -4.81 -3.86
N GLY A 46 5.03 -5.17 -4.90
CA GLY A 46 3.61 -4.82 -4.96
C GLY A 46 2.82 -5.42 -3.81
N GLN A 47 3.12 -6.66 -3.44
CA GLN A 47 2.43 -7.25 -2.32
C GLN A 47 2.73 -6.54 -1.02
N ALA A 48 3.99 -6.14 -0.82
CA ALA A 48 4.35 -5.41 0.37
C ALA A 48 3.65 -4.06 0.41
N LEU A 49 3.57 -3.40 -0.74
CA LEU A 49 2.89 -2.11 -0.80
C LEU A 49 1.39 -2.26 -0.54
N ALA A 50 0.78 -3.30 -1.07
CA ALA A 50 -0.63 -3.53 -0.83
C ALA A 50 -0.89 -3.76 0.66
N LYS A 51 -0.02 -4.51 1.30
CA LYS A 51 -0.17 -4.75 2.72
C LYS A 51 -0.01 -3.45 3.50
N ARG A 52 0.97 -2.63 3.10
CA ARG A 52 1.17 -1.35 3.77
C ARG A 52 -0.07 -0.48 3.62
N CYS A 53 -0.64 -0.42 2.43
CA CYS A 53 -1.84 0.38 2.20
C CYS A 53 -2.98 -0.09 3.08
N THR A 54 -3.17 -1.40 3.17
CA THR A 54 -4.23 -1.95 3.99
C THR A 54 -4.02 -1.59 5.46
N GLN A 55 -2.79 -1.68 5.94
CA GLN A 55 -2.50 -1.33 7.31
C GLN A 55 -2.82 0.12 7.59
N LEU A 56 -2.46 0.98 6.66
CA LEU A 56 -2.69 2.41 6.86
C LEU A 56 -4.17 2.74 6.79
N LEU A 57 -4.91 2.07 5.91
CA LEU A 57 -6.34 2.28 5.85
C LEU A 57 -7.03 1.79 7.10
N ASP A 58 -6.61 0.66 7.63
CA ASP A 58 -7.18 0.14 8.87
C ASP A 58 -6.97 1.13 10.00
N LYS A 59 -5.79 1.69 10.09
CA LYS A 59 -5.52 2.68 11.13
C LYS A 59 -6.37 3.91 10.96
N ALA A 60 -6.51 4.35 9.72
CA ALA A 60 -7.30 5.54 9.44
C ALA A 60 -8.76 5.31 9.77
N GLU A 61 -9.27 4.12 9.43
CA GLU A 61 -10.65 3.82 9.75
C GLU A 61 -10.89 3.81 11.24
N LEU A 62 -9.97 3.22 11.97
CA LEU A 62 -10.11 3.18 13.41
C LEU A 62 -10.12 4.58 14.00
N LYS A 63 -9.24 5.43 13.49
CA LYS A 63 -9.17 6.80 13.97
C LYS A 63 -10.45 7.56 13.66
N VAL A 64 -10.98 7.36 12.46
CA VAL A 64 -12.21 8.03 12.08
C VAL A 64 -13.36 7.57 12.96
N LYS A 65 -13.42 6.29 13.26
CA LYS A 65 -14.46 5.79 14.15
C LYS A 65 -14.37 6.44 15.52
N ARG A 66 -13.18 6.59 16.04
CA ARG A 66 -13.03 7.23 17.34
C ARG A 66 -13.44 8.67 17.31
N LEU A 67 -13.05 9.38 16.25
CA LEU A 67 -13.37 10.78 16.15
C LEU A 67 -14.84 11.01 15.98
N SER A 68 -15.52 10.11 15.33
CA SER A 68 -16.94 10.29 15.10
C SER A 68 -17.79 9.70 16.23
N GLY A 69 -17.14 9.07 17.18
CA GLY A 69 -17.90 8.43 18.24
C GLY A 69 -18.50 7.10 17.85
N ALA A 70 -18.20 6.63 16.66
CA ALA A 70 -18.80 5.41 16.21
C ALA A 70 -18.34 4.22 17.03
N ASP A 71 -17.20 4.33 17.65
CA ASP A 71 -16.73 3.25 18.46
C ASP A 71 -17.62 3.02 19.67
N LEU A 72 -18.46 3.96 19.98
CA LEU A 72 -19.40 3.76 21.05
C LEU A 72 -20.46 2.76 20.66
N ALA A 73 -20.73 2.70 19.44
CA ALA A 73 -21.69 1.79 18.95
C ALA A 73 -21.14 0.46 18.72
N GLU A 74 -20.13 0.22 18.69
CA GLU A 74 -19.54 -0.84 18.19
C GLU A 74 -19.33 -1.96 18.61
N PRO A 75 -19.52 -2.53 18.51
CA PRO A 75 -19.18 -3.65 18.83
C PRO A 75 -18.54 -4.63 18.24
N GLU A 76 -18.56 -4.67 17.96
CA GLU A 76 -18.08 -5.37 17.53
C GLU A 76 -17.78 -6.26 17.38
N GLY A 77 -17.75 -6.32 17.41
CA GLY A 77 -17.46 -7.00 17.26
C GLY A 77 -17.18 -7.77 17.17
N ASP A 78 -17.32 -7.92 17.26
CA ASP A 78 -17.06 -8.54 17.21
C ASP A 78 -16.98 -8.93 17.30
#